data_727f6452bc91174cf6cb9f5f0edf909b
#
_entry.id   727f6452bc91174cf6cb9f5f0edf909b
#
_cell.length_a   1.000
_cell.length_b   1.000
_cell.length_c   1.000
_cell.angle_alpha   90.00
_cell.angle_beta   90.00
_cell.angle_gamma   90.00
#
_symmetry.space_group_name_H-M   'P 1'
#
loop_
_entity.id
_entity.type
_entity.pdbx_description
1 polymer ?
#
loop_
_entity_poly.entity_id
_entity_poly.type
_entity_poly.pdbx_seq_one_letter_code
_entity_poly.pdbx_strand_id
1 'polypeptide(L)'
;MITCYLRYTIDPYQLEAFERYSRMILPLAAEYGGVHHGAFLPHEGPNNIAVHLFSFPSLAEYERYRTAVREDEVAKAAWRLAEETRCILSFERSFMRPMFANEP
;
A
#
# COMPACT_ATOMS: atom_id res chain seq x y z
N MET A 1 5.85 17.04 0.94
CA MET A 1 5.66 15.60 0.65
C MET A 1 5.32 14.84 1.92
N ILE A 2 4.38 13.96 1.82
CA ILE A 2 4.06 13.01 2.90
C ILE A 2 4.20 11.59 2.38
N THR A 3 4.55 10.67 3.27
CA THR A 3 4.66 9.24 2.94
C THR A 3 3.66 8.46 3.78
N CYS A 4 2.85 7.68 3.09
CA CYS A 4 1.92 6.76 3.75
C CYS A 4 2.66 5.46 4.06
N TYR A 5 2.60 5.07 5.31
CA TYR A 5 3.14 3.82 5.82
C TYR A 5 1.95 2.93 6.16
N LEU A 6 1.74 1.89 5.36
CA LEU A 6 0.70 0.90 5.61
C LEU A 6 1.35 -0.37 6.13
N ARG A 7 1.10 -0.68 7.39
CA ARG A 7 1.58 -1.91 8.01
C ARG A 7 0.44 -2.91 8.07
N TYR A 8 0.61 -4.00 7.34
CA TYR A 8 -0.41 -5.04 7.25
C TYR A 8 -0.06 -6.21 8.15
N THR A 9 -1.09 -6.72 8.85
CA THR A 9 -1.04 -8.05 9.41
C THR A 9 -1.68 -8.96 8.37
N ILE A 10 -0.91 -9.87 7.81
CA ILE A 10 -1.36 -10.74 6.74
C ILE A 10 -1.50 -12.18 7.23
N ASP A 11 -2.30 -12.97 6.52
CA ASP A 11 -2.36 -14.40 6.75
C ASP A 11 -1.13 -15.01 6.08
N PRO A 12 -0.20 -15.62 6.85
CA PRO A 12 1.02 -16.17 6.25
C PRO A 12 0.76 -17.31 5.28
N TYR A 13 -0.42 -17.93 5.35
CA TYR A 13 -0.82 -18.96 4.38
C TYR A 13 -1.34 -18.37 3.07
N GLN A 14 -1.55 -17.07 3.03
CA GLN A 14 -2.06 -16.34 1.86
C GLN A 14 -1.07 -15.29 1.36
N LEU A 15 0.22 -15.56 1.51
CA LEU A 15 1.26 -14.61 1.08
C LEU A 15 1.21 -14.36 -0.43
N GLU A 16 1.01 -15.41 -1.23
CA GLU A 16 0.91 -15.24 -2.68
C GLU A 16 -0.27 -14.35 -3.09
N ALA A 17 -1.39 -14.48 -2.40
CA ALA A 17 -2.55 -13.62 -2.65
C ALA A 17 -2.22 -12.17 -2.31
N PHE A 18 -1.52 -11.93 -1.19
CA PHE A 18 -1.09 -10.59 -0.81
C PHE A 18 -0.12 -10.00 -1.84
N GLU A 19 0.79 -10.81 -2.39
CA GLU A 19 1.69 -10.35 -3.44
C GLU A 19 0.93 -9.94 -4.70
N ARG A 20 -0.08 -10.73 -5.11
CA ARG A 20 -0.94 -10.37 -6.25
C ARG A 20 -1.69 -9.08 -6.00
N TYR A 21 -2.26 -8.94 -4.80
CA TYR A 21 -2.91 -7.71 -4.36
C TYR A 21 -1.97 -6.51 -4.49
N SER A 22 -0.75 -6.66 -3.98
CA SER A 22 0.24 -5.59 -4.00
C SER A 22 0.61 -5.17 -5.43
N ARG A 23 0.78 -6.13 -6.34
CA ARG A 23 1.08 -5.82 -7.74
C ARG A 23 -0.04 -5.06 -8.42
N MET A 24 -1.29 -5.27 -7.99
CA MET A 24 -2.44 -4.55 -8.54
C MET A 24 -2.58 -3.15 -7.97
N ILE A 25 -2.41 -3.00 -6.67
CA ILE A 25 -2.74 -1.75 -5.98
C ILE A 25 -1.60 -0.72 -6.01
N LEU A 26 -0.34 -1.16 -5.92
CA LEU A 26 0.79 -0.24 -5.82
C LEU A 26 0.94 0.71 -7.02
N PRO A 27 0.79 0.26 -8.28
CA PRO A 27 0.94 1.17 -9.42
C PRO A 27 -0.07 2.32 -9.45
N LEU A 28 -1.19 2.18 -8.74
CA LEU A 28 -2.24 3.20 -8.75
C LEU A 28 -1.78 4.50 -8.10
N ALA A 29 -0.86 4.45 -7.12
CA ALA A 29 -0.32 5.67 -6.53
C ALA A 29 0.29 6.58 -7.61
N ALA A 30 1.06 6.00 -8.54
CA ALA A 30 1.69 6.78 -9.62
C ALA A 30 0.63 7.30 -10.61
N GLU A 31 -0.40 6.53 -10.91
CA GLU A 31 -1.47 6.96 -11.81
C GLU A 31 -2.22 8.18 -11.28
N TYR A 32 -2.31 8.32 -9.97
CA TYR A 32 -3.05 9.40 -9.32
C TYR A 32 -2.14 10.47 -8.71
N GLY A 33 -0.92 10.61 -9.21
CA GLY A 33 -0.05 11.72 -8.86
C GLY A 33 0.92 11.49 -7.71
N GLY A 34 1.03 10.25 -7.24
CA GLY A 34 1.98 9.89 -6.20
C GLY A 34 3.15 9.08 -6.71
N VAL A 35 3.93 8.55 -5.80
CA VAL A 35 5.07 7.66 -6.07
C VAL A 35 4.98 6.49 -5.11
N HIS A 36 5.03 5.25 -5.61
CA HIS A 36 5.13 4.12 -4.72
C HIS A 36 6.60 3.74 -4.50
N HIS A 37 6.93 3.36 -3.27
CA HIS A 37 8.27 2.93 -2.90
C HIS A 37 8.36 1.41 -2.78
N GLY A 38 7.27 0.73 -3.06
CA GLY A 38 7.20 -0.72 -3.11
C GLY A 38 6.49 -1.36 -1.93
N ALA A 39 6.43 -2.68 -1.99
CA ALA A 39 5.94 -3.52 -0.92
C ALA A 39 7.13 -4.23 -0.28
N PHE A 40 7.09 -4.37 1.03
CA PHE A 40 8.12 -5.06 1.80
C PHE A 40 7.47 -6.26 2.45
N LEU A 41 7.94 -7.45 2.07
CA LEU A 41 7.34 -8.72 2.45
C LEU A 41 8.16 -9.39 3.55
N PRO A 42 7.58 -10.34 4.31
CA PRO A 42 8.34 -11.08 5.31
C PRO A 42 9.54 -11.79 4.68
N HIS A 43 10.70 -11.69 5.34
CA HIS A 43 11.90 -12.41 4.97
C HIS A 43 12.53 -13.04 6.22
N GLU A 44 13.03 -12.23 7.13
CA GLU A 44 13.48 -12.65 8.46
C GLU A 44 12.68 -11.88 9.49
N GLY A 45 12.17 -12.56 10.51
CA GLY A 45 11.34 -11.98 11.56
C GLY A 45 9.90 -12.48 11.47
N PRO A 46 8.91 -11.68 11.89
CA PRO A 46 7.52 -12.09 11.84
C PRO A 46 7.08 -12.46 10.42
N ASN A 47 6.38 -13.57 10.29
CA ASN A 47 5.93 -14.06 8.98
C ASN A 47 4.59 -13.47 8.54
N ASN A 48 4.00 -12.60 9.36
CA ASN A 48 2.67 -12.07 9.16
C ASN A 48 2.63 -10.54 9.05
N ILE A 49 3.78 -9.89 8.86
CA ILE A 49 3.85 -8.44 8.72
C ILE A 49 4.40 -8.08 7.35
N ALA A 50 3.69 -7.19 6.67
CA ALA A 50 4.14 -6.63 5.39
C ALA A 50 3.89 -5.13 5.40
N VAL A 51 4.58 -4.38 4.56
CA VAL A 51 4.49 -2.93 4.53
C VAL A 51 4.36 -2.44 3.09
N HIS A 52 3.46 -1.49 2.87
CA HIS A 52 3.45 -0.68 1.65
C HIS A 52 3.88 0.73 1.99
N LEU A 53 4.73 1.30 1.14
CA LEU A 53 5.16 2.70 1.25
C LEU A 53 4.87 3.43 -0.05
N PHE A 54 4.22 4.56 0.04
CA PHE A 54 4.00 5.44 -1.10
C PHE A 54 3.86 6.88 -0.63
N SER A 55 4.16 7.82 -1.53
CA SER A 55 4.20 9.25 -1.19
C SER A 55 3.33 10.07 -2.11
N PHE A 56 2.82 11.16 -1.58
CA PHE A 56 2.09 12.19 -2.33
C PHE A 56 2.67 13.57 -1.98
N PRO A 57 2.48 14.57 -2.86
CA PRO A 57 3.01 15.91 -2.57
C PRO A 57 2.45 16.51 -1.28
N SER A 58 1.21 16.15 -0.91
CA SER A 58 0.56 16.69 0.30
C SER A 58 -0.56 15.75 0.73
N LEU A 59 -1.09 15.97 1.94
CA LEU A 59 -2.27 15.26 2.41
C LEU A 59 -3.47 15.53 1.52
N ALA A 60 -3.60 16.75 0.98
CA ALA A 60 -4.69 17.09 0.08
C ALA A 60 -4.65 16.24 -1.19
N GLU A 61 -3.47 16.04 -1.77
CA GLU A 61 -3.30 15.18 -2.93
C GLU A 61 -3.60 13.72 -2.59
N TYR A 62 -3.21 13.27 -1.42
CA TYR A 62 -3.55 11.92 -0.96
C TYR A 62 -5.07 11.75 -0.85
N GLU A 63 -5.77 12.74 -0.31
CA GLU A 63 -7.24 12.68 -0.20
C GLU A 63 -7.92 12.61 -1.57
N ARG A 64 -7.39 13.34 -2.56
CA ARG A 64 -7.89 13.25 -3.94
C ARG A 64 -7.70 11.86 -4.50
N TYR A 65 -6.54 11.27 -4.27
CA TYR A 65 -6.27 9.88 -4.65
C TYR A 65 -7.28 8.93 -4.00
N ARG A 66 -7.50 9.05 -2.69
CA ARG A 66 -8.44 8.19 -1.97
C ARG A 66 -9.86 8.28 -2.53
N THR A 67 -10.28 9.46 -2.91
CA THR A 67 -11.59 9.67 -3.51
C THR A 67 -11.66 9.06 -4.92
N ALA A 68 -10.65 9.32 -5.74
CA ALA A 68 -10.63 8.85 -7.13
C ALA A 68 -10.49 7.33 -7.22
N VAL A 69 -9.65 6.74 -6.40
CA VAL A 69 -9.34 5.30 -6.46
C VAL A 69 -10.56 4.42 -6.12
N ARG A 70 -11.53 4.96 -5.39
CA ARG A 70 -12.76 4.22 -5.08
C ARG A 70 -13.54 3.82 -6.33
N GLU A 71 -13.37 4.58 -7.40
CA GLU A 71 -14.04 4.32 -8.69
C GLU A 71 -13.15 3.61 -9.69
N ASP A 72 -11.91 3.32 -9.31
CA ASP A 72 -10.95 2.65 -10.18
C ASP A 72 -11.23 1.15 -10.24
N GLU A 73 -11.35 0.60 -11.45
CA GLU A 73 -11.69 -0.80 -11.63
C GLU A 73 -10.59 -1.76 -11.16
N VAL A 74 -9.32 -1.36 -11.30
CA VAL A 74 -8.20 -2.17 -10.81
C VAL A 74 -8.19 -2.20 -9.28
N ALA A 75 -8.43 -1.05 -8.65
CA ALA A 75 -8.53 -0.98 -7.19
C ALA A 75 -9.67 -1.85 -6.67
N LYS A 76 -10.83 -1.78 -7.30
CA LYS A 76 -11.98 -2.61 -6.92
C LYS A 76 -11.66 -4.10 -7.03
N ALA A 77 -10.96 -4.50 -8.10
CA ALA A 77 -10.55 -5.88 -8.28
C ALA A 77 -9.53 -6.32 -7.21
N ALA A 78 -8.59 -5.44 -6.86
CA ALA A 78 -7.60 -5.73 -5.83
C ALA A 78 -8.28 -5.91 -4.46
N TRP A 79 -9.20 -5.03 -4.11
CA TRP A 79 -9.94 -5.14 -2.83
C TRP A 79 -10.79 -6.39 -2.78
N ARG A 80 -11.40 -6.76 -3.90
CA ARG A 80 -12.18 -8.00 -3.99
C ARG A 80 -11.28 -9.23 -3.78
N LEU A 81 -10.09 -9.23 -4.38
CA LEU A 81 -9.12 -10.30 -4.18
C LEU A 81 -8.73 -10.42 -2.71
N ALA A 82 -8.44 -9.28 -2.05
CA ALA A 82 -8.08 -9.28 -0.65
C ALA A 82 -9.22 -9.81 0.23
N GLU A 83 -10.45 -9.41 -0.09
CA GLU A 83 -11.64 -9.86 0.66
C GLU A 83 -11.90 -11.35 0.48
N GLU A 84 -11.82 -11.84 -0.74
CA GLU A 84 -12.08 -13.25 -1.04
C GLU A 84 -11.02 -14.19 -0.46
N THR A 85 -9.77 -13.79 -0.48
CA THR A 85 -8.66 -14.62 0.00
C THR A 85 -8.39 -14.47 1.48
N ARG A 86 -8.90 -13.40 2.10
CA ARG A 86 -8.61 -13.06 3.49
C ARG A 86 -7.12 -12.91 3.76
N CYS A 87 -6.37 -12.45 2.76
CA CYS A 87 -4.92 -12.31 2.90
C CYS A 87 -4.53 -11.15 3.83
N ILE A 88 -5.39 -10.16 3.99
CA ILE A 88 -5.17 -9.03 4.91
C ILE A 88 -6.10 -9.21 6.11
N LEU A 89 -5.53 -9.39 7.29
CA LEU A 89 -6.30 -9.57 8.51
C LEU A 89 -6.58 -8.24 9.20
N SER A 90 -5.62 -7.33 9.17
CA SER A 90 -5.77 -5.97 9.70
C SER A 90 -4.65 -5.11 9.13
N PHE A 91 -4.76 -3.80 9.32
CA PHE A 91 -3.70 -2.89 8.89
C PHE A 91 -3.71 -1.62 9.75
N GLU A 92 -2.55 -0.96 9.74
CA GLU A 92 -2.37 0.35 10.35
C GLU A 92 -1.89 1.30 9.27
N ARG A 93 -2.46 2.49 9.22
CA ARG A 93 -2.06 3.54 8.26
C ARG A 93 -1.50 4.72 9.03
N SER A 94 -0.28 5.12 8.70
CA SER A 94 0.37 6.28 9.30
C SER A 94 0.94 7.17 8.21
N PHE A 95 1.02 8.46 8.49
CA PHE A 95 1.60 9.43 7.57
C PHE A 95 2.86 10.00 8.21
N MET A 96 3.93 9.99 7.44
CA MET A 96 5.25 10.41 7.90
C MET A 96 5.84 11.42 6.92
N ARG A 97 6.70 12.28 7.42
CA ARG A 97 7.48 13.17 6.56
C ARG A 97 8.76 12.43 6.17
N PRO A 98 8.98 12.16 4.87
CA PRO A 98 10.19 11.45 4.48
C PRO A 98 11.42 12.35 4.61
N MET A 99 12.54 11.73 4.96
CA MET A 99 13.84 12.37 4.97
C MET A 99 14.81 11.43 4.30
N PHE A 100 15.31 11.85 3.14
CA PHE A 100 16.26 11.05 2.38
C PHE A 100 17.66 11.64 2.53
N ALA A 101 18.66 10.78 2.68
CA ALA A 101 20.02 11.21 2.98
C ALA A 101 20.64 12.12 1.92
N ASN A 102 20.16 12.06 0.69
CA ASN A 102 20.67 12.87 -0.42
C ASN A 102 19.89 14.17 -0.65
N GLU A 103 18.95 14.49 0.22
CA GLU A 103 18.19 15.74 0.12
C GLU A 103 18.92 16.86 0.86
N PRO A 104 18.92 18.10 0.32
CA PRO A 104 19.53 19.25 0.98
C PRO A 104 18.80 19.64 2.28
#